data_abff36e181b951c86dfedf31eba6eefc
#
_entry.id   abff36e181b951c86dfedf31eba6eefc
#
_cell.length_a   1.000
_cell.length_b   1.000
_cell.length_c   1.000
_cell.angle_alpha   90.00
_cell.angle_beta   90.00
_cell.angle_gamma   90.00
#
_symmetry.space_group_name_H-M   'P 1'
#
loop_
_entity.id
_entity.type
_entity.pdbx_description
1 polymer ?
#
loop_
_entity_poly.entity_id
_entity_poly.type
_entity_poly.pdbx_seq_one_letter_code
_entity_poly.pdbx_strand_id
1 'polypeptide(L)'
;PTKLTKKIYGPIQRFLDWLDMKYAKFINWTVRNRKKTVLFASLFFIVSLIPMITVGTEFFPASDDGYISARVELPVGTRMELTRELAMDLQKKWKAENPEIETISFSVGQASSANVWGSLQNNASNVIAIDISLVDLKLRDKSVYELIEKLQKELALIPEIRKSNVSTGQRGMMGGQSQLEIDVFGYDFEQTDRIAQDLNERFKKIHGLANIQISR
;
A
#
# COMPACT_ATOMS: atom_id res chain seq x y z
N PRO A 1 37.06 -24.13 -41.52
CA PRO A 1 36.30 -24.26 -40.25
C PRO A 1 36.95 -25.30 -39.39
N THR A 2 37.56 -24.86 -38.29
CA THR A 2 38.30 -25.64 -37.30
C THR A 2 37.41 -26.71 -36.68
N LYS A 3 37.92 -27.90 -36.38
CA LYS A 3 37.18 -29.06 -35.77
C LYS A 3 36.40 -28.70 -34.51
N LEU A 4 36.76 -27.65 -33.80
CA LEU A 4 36.09 -27.10 -32.62
C LEU A 4 34.70 -26.42 -32.97
N THR A 5 34.61 -25.72 -34.08
CA THR A 5 33.39 -25.09 -34.51
C THR A 5 32.31 -26.11 -34.88
N LYS A 6 32.68 -27.22 -35.53
CA LYS A 6 31.76 -28.32 -35.86
C LYS A 6 31.13 -29.02 -34.64
N LYS A 7 31.88 -29.09 -33.55
CA LYS A 7 31.43 -29.76 -32.32
C LYS A 7 30.38 -28.95 -31.55
N ILE A 8 30.45 -27.63 -31.65
CA ILE A 8 29.51 -26.71 -30.98
C ILE A 8 28.29 -26.41 -31.88
N TYR A 9 28.53 -26.22 -33.17
CA TYR A 9 27.44 -25.89 -34.12
C TYR A 9 26.58 -27.09 -34.51
N GLY A 10 27.10 -28.33 -34.44
CA GLY A 10 26.37 -29.53 -34.83
C GLY A 10 25.07 -29.80 -34.02
N PRO A 11 25.11 -29.72 -32.68
CA PRO A 11 23.88 -29.87 -31.86
C PRO A 11 22.90 -28.74 -32.07
N ILE A 12 23.38 -27.49 -32.20
CA ILE A 12 22.55 -26.32 -32.42
C ILE A 12 21.85 -26.40 -33.76
N GLN A 13 22.58 -26.81 -34.81
CA GLN A 13 22.01 -26.96 -36.13
C GLN A 13 20.94 -28.05 -36.21
N ARG A 14 21.15 -29.19 -35.53
CA ARG A 14 20.11 -30.24 -35.42
C ARG A 14 18.87 -29.77 -34.69
N PHE A 15 19.05 -28.96 -33.65
CA PHE A 15 17.94 -28.37 -32.93
C PHE A 15 17.14 -27.38 -33.82
N LEU A 16 17.84 -26.54 -34.58
CA LEU A 16 17.22 -25.61 -35.50
C LEU A 16 16.49 -26.37 -36.63
N ASP A 17 17.11 -27.37 -37.24
CA ASP A 17 16.48 -28.20 -38.29
C ASP A 17 15.24 -28.93 -37.77
N TRP A 18 15.28 -29.43 -36.50
CA TRP A 18 14.12 -30.02 -35.86
C TRP A 18 13.01 -28.99 -35.63
N LEU A 19 13.37 -27.77 -35.20
CA LEU A 19 12.42 -26.67 -35.00
C LEU A 19 11.75 -26.28 -36.30
N ASP A 20 12.54 -26.15 -37.38
CA ASP A 20 12.04 -25.82 -38.73
C ASP A 20 11.07 -26.89 -39.24
N MET A 21 11.38 -28.17 -39.07
CA MET A 21 10.47 -29.25 -39.46
C MET A 21 9.16 -29.22 -38.66
N LYS A 22 9.21 -28.93 -37.36
CA LYS A 22 8.01 -28.79 -36.51
C LYS A 22 7.18 -27.59 -36.95
N TYR A 23 7.85 -26.45 -37.18
CA TYR A 23 7.21 -25.23 -37.64
C TYR A 23 6.52 -25.40 -39.00
N ALA A 24 7.21 -25.98 -39.96
CA ALA A 24 6.65 -26.27 -41.29
C ALA A 24 5.41 -27.17 -41.23
N LYS A 25 5.44 -28.23 -40.38
CA LYS A 25 4.27 -29.10 -40.14
C LYS A 25 3.11 -28.33 -39.50
N PHE A 26 3.41 -27.47 -38.55
CA PHE A 26 2.41 -26.67 -37.83
C PHE A 26 1.75 -25.67 -38.80
N ILE A 27 2.54 -24.95 -39.62
CA ILE A 27 2.02 -24.00 -40.58
C ILE A 27 1.15 -24.72 -41.62
N ASN A 28 1.62 -25.83 -42.19
CA ASN A 28 0.85 -26.59 -43.17
C ASN A 28 -0.50 -27.06 -42.58
N TRP A 29 -0.50 -27.52 -41.34
CA TRP A 29 -1.73 -27.91 -40.64
C TRP A 29 -2.67 -26.71 -40.45
N THR A 30 -2.14 -25.57 -39.99
CA THR A 30 -2.88 -24.32 -39.77
C THR A 30 -3.54 -23.83 -41.04
N VAL A 31 -2.80 -23.75 -42.12
CA VAL A 31 -3.32 -23.29 -43.43
C VAL A 31 -4.36 -24.25 -43.99
N ARG A 32 -4.15 -25.55 -43.82
CA ARG A 32 -5.09 -26.58 -44.27
C ARG A 32 -6.37 -26.63 -43.44
N ASN A 33 -6.31 -26.27 -42.17
CA ASN A 33 -7.43 -26.33 -41.22
C ASN A 33 -7.87 -24.94 -40.71
N ARG A 34 -8.07 -23.98 -41.64
CA ARG A 34 -8.37 -22.58 -41.30
C ARG A 34 -9.46 -22.42 -40.22
N LYS A 35 -10.60 -23.15 -40.41
CA LYS A 35 -11.74 -23.08 -39.47
C LYS A 35 -11.35 -23.54 -38.04
N LYS A 36 -10.60 -24.64 -37.94
CA LYS A 36 -10.14 -25.14 -36.64
C LYS A 36 -9.13 -24.20 -35.99
N THR A 37 -8.23 -23.63 -36.79
CA THR A 37 -7.24 -22.68 -36.29
C THR A 37 -7.90 -21.42 -35.74
N VAL A 38 -8.88 -20.86 -36.44
CA VAL A 38 -9.65 -19.71 -35.95
C VAL A 38 -10.42 -20.07 -34.67
N LEU A 39 -11.06 -21.25 -34.64
CA LEU A 39 -11.78 -21.71 -33.47
C LEU A 39 -10.86 -21.86 -32.24
N PHE A 40 -9.67 -22.48 -32.41
CA PHE A 40 -8.70 -22.60 -31.33
C PHE A 40 -8.16 -21.25 -30.88
N ALA A 41 -7.86 -20.35 -31.81
CA ALA A 41 -7.40 -19.01 -31.48
C ALA A 41 -8.48 -18.22 -30.71
N SER A 42 -9.74 -18.29 -31.15
CA SER A 42 -10.85 -17.64 -30.46
C SER A 42 -11.10 -18.24 -29.09
N LEU A 43 -11.05 -19.57 -28.96
CA LEU A 43 -11.20 -20.23 -27.67
C LEU A 43 -10.07 -19.83 -26.69
N PHE A 44 -8.83 -19.84 -27.17
CA PHE A 44 -7.68 -19.40 -26.38
C PHE A 44 -7.80 -17.96 -25.95
N PHE A 45 -8.27 -17.07 -26.82
CA PHE A 45 -8.53 -15.67 -26.50
C PHE A 45 -9.59 -15.55 -25.42
N ILE A 46 -10.73 -16.25 -25.53
CA ILE A 46 -11.79 -16.23 -24.52
C ILE A 46 -11.26 -16.73 -23.17
N VAL A 47 -10.51 -17.84 -23.16
CA VAL A 47 -9.90 -18.38 -21.93
C VAL A 47 -8.90 -17.39 -21.31
N SER A 48 -8.17 -16.65 -22.13
CA SER A 48 -7.21 -15.64 -21.66
C SER A 48 -7.88 -14.42 -20.99
N LEU A 49 -9.17 -14.20 -21.24
CA LEU A 49 -9.93 -13.12 -20.58
C LEU A 49 -10.39 -13.49 -19.16
N ILE A 50 -10.44 -14.79 -18.83
CA ILE A 50 -10.89 -15.26 -17.49
C ILE A 50 -10.05 -14.65 -16.36
N PRO A 51 -8.70 -14.64 -16.42
CA PRO A 51 -7.88 -14.01 -15.38
C PRO A 51 -8.17 -12.52 -15.20
N MET A 52 -8.58 -11.82 -16.25
CA MET A 52 -8.89 -10.39 -16.19
C MET A 52 -10.08 -10.10 -15.26
N ILE A 53 -11.01 -11.04 -15.14
CA ILE A 53 -12.20 -10.91 -14.26
C ILE A 53 -11.84 -11.27 -12.81
N THR A 54 -10.87 -12.18 -12.62
CA THR A 54 -10.50 -12.69 -11.30
C THR A 54 -9.38 -11.88 -10.63
N VAL A 55 -8.54 -11.22 -11.43
CA VAL A 55 -7.47 -10.37 -10.92
C VAL A 55 -8.03 -8.97 -10.73
N GLY A 56 -8.09 -8.52 -9.47
CA GLY A 56 -8.45 -7.13 -9.15
C GLY A 56 -7.49 -6.14 -9.84
N THR A 57 -7.99 -4.98 -10.17
CA THR A 57 -7.17 -3.88 -10.72
C THR A 57 -6.78 -2.96 -9.58
N GLU A 58 -5.49 -2.89 -9.27
CA GLU A 58 -4.92 -1.89 -8.39
C GLU A 58 -4.17 -0.86 -9.23
N PHE A 59 -4.51 0.42 -9.05
CA PHE A 59 -3.85 1.49 -9.79
C PHE A 59 -2.41 1.69 -9.31
N PHE A 60 -2.20 1.57 -7.99
CA PHE A 60 -0.89 1.50 -7.36
C PHE A 60 -0.86 0.29 -6.43
N PRO A 61 -0.06 -0.73 -6.73
CA PRO A 61 0.10 -1.85 -5.81
C PRO A 61 0.74 -1.34 -4.52
N ALA A 62 0.29 -1.85 -3.40
CA ALA A 62 0.89 -1.57 -2.11
C ALA A 62 2.35 -2.03 -2.13
N SER A 63 3.28 -1.07 -2.16
CA SER A 63 4.71 -1.35 -2.09
C SER A 63 5.23 -1.10 -0.69
N ASP A 64 6.21 -1.90 -0.28
CA ASP A 64 6.93 -1.68 0.96
C ASP A 64 8.13 -0.76 0.69
N ASP A 65 7.86 0.55 0.67
CA ASP A 65 8.86 1.58 0.39
C ASP A 65 9.72 1.94 1.63
N GLY A 66 9.47 1.27 2.77
CA GLY A 66 10.22 1.52 4.01
C GLY A 66 9.90 2.86 4.67
N TYR A 67 8.77 3.49 4.34
CA TYR A 67 8.34 4.73 4.97
C TYR A 67 7.02 4.54 5.71
N ILE A 68 6.97 5.05 6.96
CA ILE A 68 5.77 5.10 7.77
C ILE A 68 5.51 6.55 8.14
N SER A 69 4.26 7.00 7.98
CA SER A 69 3.80 8.28 8.46
C SER A 69 2.75 8.06 9.54
N ALA A 70 2.96 8.67 10.70
CA ALA A 70 2.02 8.62 11.82
C ALA A 70 1.54 10.02 12.16
N ARG A 71 0.25 10.15 12.39
CA ARG A 71 -0.38 11.37 12.88
C ARG A 71 -1.05 11.08 14.20
N VAL A 72 -0.69 11.85 15.22
CA VAL A 72 -1.21 11.70 16.58
C VAL A 72 -1.85 13.02 17.00
N GLU A 73 -3.08 12.96 17.49
CA GLU A 73 -3.83 14.11 17.94
C GLU A 73 -4.15 13.96 19.43
N LEU A 74 -3.71 14.93 20.22
CA LEU A 74 -4.06 15.07 21.64
C LEU A 74 -5.34 15.91 21.82
N PRO A 75 -5.90 15.98 23.02
CA PRO A 75 -7.04 16.86 23.29
C PRO A 75 -6.75 18.31 22.90
N VAL A 76 -7.77 19.00 22.38
CA VAL A 76 -7.68 20.41 22.02
C VAL A 76 -7.32 21.24 23.26
N GLY A 77 -6.37 22.16 23.12
CA GLY A 77 -5.87 22.98 24.23
C GLY A 77 -4.63 22.39 24.91
N THR A 78 -4.13 21.23 24.48
CA THR A 78 -2.84 20.72 24.96
C THR A 78 -1.73 21.67 24.61
N ARG A 79 -0.86 21.98 25.57
CA ARG A 79 0.29 22.87 25.36
C ARG A 79 1.31 22.20 24.43
N MET A 80 1.94 23.01 23.61
CA MET A 80 2.94 22.54 22.64
C MET A 80 4.13 21.82 23.31
N GLU A 81 4.50 22.26 24.53
CA GLU A 81 5.58 21.64 25.30
C GLU A 81 5.27 20.19 25.66
N LEU A 82 4.05 19.91 26.15
CA LEU A 82 3.61 18.55 26.49
C LEU A 82 3.49 17.67 25.24
N THR A 83 2.98 18.23 24.15
CA THR A 83 2.89 17.53 22.86
C THR A 83 4.28 17.16 22.34
N ARG A 84 5.26 18.06 22.51
CA ARG A 84 6.65 17.81 22.12
C ARG A 84 7.32 16.77 23.02
N GLU A 85 7.08 16.81 24.33
CA GLU A 85 7.59 15.83 25.29
C GLU A 85 7.12 14.42 24.92
N LEU A 86 5.81 14.24 24.70
CA LEU A 86 5.25 12.97 24.23
C LEU A 86 5.89 12.51 22.89
N ALA A 87 6.09 13.44 21.93
CA ALA A 87 6.73 13.09 20.68
C ALA A 87 8.17 12.60 20.85
N MET A 88 8.92 13.22 21.76
CA MET A 88 10.30 12.82 22.09
C MET A 88 10.34 11.45 22.78
N ASP A 89 9.39 11.17 23.67
CA ASP A 89 9.30 9.90 24.36
C ASP A 89 8.91 8.76 23.40
N LEU A 90 7.95 9.00 22.49
CA LEU A 90 7.62 8.07 21.42
C LEU A 90 8.83 7.80 20.52
N GLN A 91 9.56 8.84 20.13
CA GLN A 91 10.76 8.70 19.31
C GLN A 91 11.82 7.82 19.97
N LYS A 92 12.12 8.09 21.26
CA LYS A 92 13.10 7.30 22.02
C LYS A 92 12.67 5.83 22.16
N LYS A 93 11.41 5.62 22.55
CA LYS A 93 10.84 4.28 22.73
C LYS A 93 10.87 3.49 21.43
N TRP A 94 10.33 4.04 20.35
CA TRP A 94 10.25 3.34 19.08
C TRP A 94 11.61 3.03 18.47
N LYS A 95 12.58 3.95 18.60
CA LYS A 95 13.95 3.73 18.16
C LYS A 95 14.66 2.62 18.95
N ALA A 96 14.37 2.51 20.25
CA ALA A 96 14.95 1.47 21.11
C ALA A 96 14.33 0.09 20.88
N GLU A 97 13.01 0.03 20.64
CA GLU A 97 12.27 -1.23 20.53
C GLU A 97 12.22 -1.82 19.11
N ASN A 98 12.56 -1.02 18.09
CA ASN A 98 12.48 -1.44 16.69
C ASN A 98 13.79 -1.13 15.97
N PRO A 99 14.71 -2.09 15.90
CA PRO A 99 16.01 -1.92 15.22
C PRO A 99 15.86 -1.68 13.72
N GLU A 100 14.71 -2.03 13.14
CA GLU A 100 14.38 -1.80 11.73
C GLU A 100 14.20 -0.31 11.39
N ILE A 101 14.04 0.55 12.40
CA ILE A 101 13.88 1.99 12.22
C ILE A 101 15.24 2.65 12.06
N GLU A 102 15.49 3.20 10.89
CA GLU A 102 16.71 3.95 10.59
C GLU A 102 16.63 5.38 11.14
N THR A 103 15.57 6.10 10.82
CA THR A 103 15.38 7.49 11.22
C THR A 103 13.93 7.76 11.63
N ILE A 104 13.74 8.53 12.70
CA ILE A 104 12.45 9.07 13.11
C ILE A 104 12.58 10.59 13.16
N SER A 105 11.73 11.28 12.42
CA SER A 105 11.54 12.71 12.52
C SER A 105 10.11 13.02 12.97
N PHE A 106 9.94 14.10 13.74
CA PHE A 106 8.62 14.54 14.13
C PHE A 106 8.51 16.07 14.04
N SER A 107 7.30 16.53 13.77
CA SER A 107 6.93 17.93 13.86
C SER A 107 5.70 18.11 14.73
N VAL A 108 5.69 19.17 15.54
CA VAL A 108 4.61 19.49 16.45
C VAL A 108 4.10 20.89 16.11
N GLY A 109 2.80 21.03 15.94
CA GLY A 109 2.15 22.31 15.73
C GLY A 109 2.41 22.97 14.38
N GLN A 110 3.17 22.33 13.49
CA GLN A 110 3.38 22.79 12.12
C GLN A 110 2.88 21.77 11.13
N ALA A 111 2.34 22.24 9.99
CA ALA A 111 2.21 21.40 8.83
C ALA A 111 3.60 20.92 8.43
N SER A 112 3.82 19.61 8.40
CA SER A 112 4.96 19.04 7.71
C SER A 112 4.81 19.41 6.25
N SER A 113 5.41 20.52 5.79
CA SER A 113 5.37 20.77 4.37
C SER A 113 6.32 21.79 3.82
N ALA A 114 7.10 21.31 2.92
CA ALA A 114 7.52 22.02 1.74
C ALA A 114 6.38 22.14 0.67
N ASN A 115 5.16 21.73 0.94
CA ASN A 115 4.05 21.67 -0.01
C ASN A 115 2.91 22.62 0.41
N VAL A 116 2.45 23.45 -0.53
CA VAL A 116 1.31 24.37 -0.38
C VAL A 116 0.05 23.67 0.15
N TRP A 117 -0.14 22.40 -0.16
CA TRP A 117 -1.24 21.55 0.32
C TRP A 117 -1.11 21.12 1.80
N GLY A 118 0.08 21.07 2.35
CA GLY A 118 0.28 20.77 3.78
C GLY A 118 -0.13 21.92 4.69
N SER A 119 -0.15 23.16 4.19
CA SER A 119 -0.63 24.32 4.95
C SER A 119 -2.15 24.36 5.10
N LEU A 120 -2.89 23.54 4.33
CA LEU A 120 -4.33 23.35 4.45
C LEU A 120 -4.71 22.29 5.49
N GLN A 121 -3.75 21.52 6.01
CA GLN A 121 -4.01 20.59 7.11
C GLN A 121 -3.97 21.31 8.44
N ASN A 122 -4.88 20.96 9.35
CA ASN A 122 -5.03 21.58 10.66
C ASN A 122 -3.71 21.57 11.46
N ASN A 123 -3.10 22.74 11.55
CA ASN A 123 -1.90 23.01 12.35
C ASN A 123 -2.35 23.42 13.75
N ALA A 124 -2.49 22.47 14.62
CA ALA A 124 -2.83 22.75 16.00
C ALA A 124 -1.71 22.26 16.93
N SER A 125 -1.47 23.00 18.00
CA SER A 125 -0.43 22.70 19.00
C SER A 125 -0.54 21.30 19.62
N ASN A 126 -1.68 20.66 19.49
CA ASN A 126 -2.00 19.31 19.97
C ASN A 126 -1.80 18.21 18.92
N VAL A 127 -1.18 18.49 17.78
CA VAL A 127 -0.95 17.54 16.70
C VAL A 127 0.53 17.24 16.55
N ILE A 128 0.87 15.94 16.48
CA ILE A 128 2.20 15.43 16.17
C ILE A 128 2.13 14.73 14.80
N ALA A 129 2.96 15.14 13.88
CA ALA A 129 3.24 14.38 12.66
C ALA A 129 4.61 13.71 12.82
N ILE A 130 4.67 12.41 12.60
CA ILE A 130 5.87 11.59 12.76
C ILE A 130 6.13 10.90 11.42
N ASP A 131 7.33 11.06 10.91
CA ASP A 131 7.81 10.38 9.71
C ASP A 131 8.94 9.42 10.10
N ILE A 132 8.80 8.16 9.73
CA ILE A 132 9.73 7.09 10.06
C ILE A 132 10.29 6.53 8.76
N SER A 133 11.61 6.46 8.67
CA SER A 133 12.32 5.74 7.62
C SER A 133 12.87 4.44 8.18
N LEU A 134 12.61 3.35 7.48
CA LEU A 134 13.10 2.02 7.82
C LEU A 134 14.36 1.70 7.03
N VAL A 135 15.18 0.80 7.54
CA VAL A 135 16.29 0.22 6.80
C VAL A 135 15.80 -0.53 5.56
N ASP A 136 16.69 -0.77 4.61
CA ASP A 136 16.35 -1.45 3.36
C ASP A 136 15.61 -2.78 3.63
N LEU A 137 14.62 -3.11 2.79
CA LEU A 137 13.80 -4.32 2.89
C LEU A 137 14.64 -5.61 3.04
N LYS A 138 15.84 -5.63 2.43
CA LYS A 138 16.75 -6.78 2.50
C LYS A 138 17.43 -6.95 3.87
N LEU A 139 17.42 -5.92 4.70
CA LEU A 139 18.11 -5.86 6.00
C LEU A 139 17.16 -5.93 7.19
N ARG A 140 15.86 -6.11 6.95
CA ARG A 140 14.84 -6.18 8.00
C ARG A 140 14.01 -7.45 7.90
N ASP A 141 13.60 -7.95 9.04
CA ASP A 141 12.78 -9.16 9.16
C ASP A 141 11.28 -8.85 9.07
N LYS A 142 10.87 -7.61 9.45
CA LYS A 142 9.47 -7.20 9.50
C LYS A 142 9.12 -6.32 8.31
N SER A 143 7.92 -6.54 7.77
CA SER A 143 7.34 -5.68 6.75
C SER A 143 6.91 -4.32 7.33
N VAL A 144 6.77 -3.31 6.46
CA VAL A 144 6.22 -2.00 6.86
C VAL A 144 4.83 -2.15 7.49
N TYR A 145 4.01 -3.09 7.01
CA TYR A 145 2.66 -3.32 7.48
C TYR A 145 2.61 -3.88 8.91
N GLU A 146 3.50 -4.81 9.24
CA GLU A 146 3.60 -5.36 10.61
C GLU A 146 4.04 -4.28 11.61
N LEU A 147 4.97 -3.41 11.21
CA LEU A 147 5.38 -2.29 12.03
C LEU A 147 4.24 -1.28 12.23
N ILE A 148 3.49 -0.95 11.17
CA ILE A 148 2.32 -0.07 11.26
C ILE A 148 1.31 -0.63 12.27
N GLU A 149 0.97 -1.92 12.18
CA GLU A 149 0.02 -2.55 13.10
C GLU A 149 0.52 -2.51 14.55
N LYS A 150 1.81 -2.77 14.78
CA LYS A 150 2.44 -2.68 16.09
C LYS A 150 2.36 -1.26 16.65
N LEU A 151 2.83 -0.27 15.87
CA LEU A 151 2.85 1.13 16.30
C LEU A 151 1.44 1.67 16.55
N GLN A 152 0.46 1.29 15.72
CA GLN A 152 -0.94 1.67 15.91
C GLN A 152 -1.52 1.10 17.21
N LYS A 153 -1.20 -0.17 17.54
CA LYS A 153 -1.61 -0.79 18.81
C LYS A 153 -0.98 -0.09 20.02
N GLU A 154 0.31 0.27 19.91
CA GLU A 154 1.00 1.00 20.97
C GLU A 154 0.40 2.38 21.22
N LEU A 155 0.08 3.13 20.15
CA LEU A 155 -0.57 4.43 20.29
C LEU A 155 -1.96 4.33 20.90
N ALA A 156 -2.71 3.26 20.60
CA ALA A 156 -4.04 3.03 21.17
C ALA A 156 -4.03 2.76 22.69
N LEU A 157 -2.88 2.37 23.24
CA LEU A 157 -2.72 2.13 24.68
C LEU A 157 -2.41 3.41 25.48
N ILE A 158 -2.13 4.53 24.82
CA ILE A 158 -1.77 5.80 25.47
C ILE A 158 -3.05 6.61 25.69
N PRO A 159 -3.47 6.83 26.97
CA PRO A 159 -4.77 7.47 27.26
C PRO A 159 -4.87 8.93 26.83
N GLU A 160 -3.73 9.61 26.73
CA GLU A 160 -3.65 11.02 26.36
C GLU A 160 -3.92 11.24 24.87
N ILE A 161 -3.86 10.17 24.05
CA ILE A 161 -4.07 10.26 22.61
C ILE A 161 -5.57 10.18 22.31
N ARG A 162 -6.11 11.26 21.72
CA ARG A 162 -7.50 11.30 21.27
C ARG A 162 -7.68 10.54 19.97
N LYS A 163 -6.74 10.67 19.04
CA LYS A 163 -6.80 10.10 17.71
C LYS A 163 -5.39 9.79 17.22
N SER A 164 -5.22 8.61 16.64
CA SER A 164 -3.97 8.25 15.99
C SER A 164 -4.24 7.58 14.65
N ASN A 165 -3.39 7.85 13.69
CA ASN A 165 -3.40 7.20 12.39
C ASN A 165 -1.96 6.89 12.00
N VAL A 166 -1.67 5.62 11.73
CA VAL A 166 -0.36 5.18 11.23
C VAL A 166 -0.58 4.55 9.85
N SER A 167 0.17 5.00 8.89
CA SER A 167 0.02 4.57 7.49
C SER A 167 1.36 4.46 6.78
N THR A 168 1.40 3.81 5.64
CA THR A 168 2.56 3.85 4.76
C THR A 168 2.77 5.28 4.28
N GLY A 169 3.98 5.79 4.50
CA GLY A 169 4.37 7.13 4.05
C GLY A 169 4.64 7.16 2.55
N GLN A 170 3.66 6.85 1.74
CA GLN A 170 3.81 6.93 0.29
C GLN A 170 4.03 8.39 -0.10
N ARG A 171 5.29 8.75 -0.38
CA ARG A 171 5.72 10.07 -0.88
C ARG A 171 5.23 10.33 -2.32
N GLY A 172 4.00 9.98 -2.61
CA GLY A 172 3.38 10.21 -3.91
C GLY A 172 2.38 11.35 -3.84
N MET A 173 2.36 12.17 -4.87
CA MET A 173 1.49 13.34 -5.07
C MET A 173 -0.02 13.00 -5.08
N MET A 174 -0.36 11.72 -4.99
CA MET A 174 -1.70 11.18 -4.73
C MET A 174 -1.55 10.14 -3.62
N GLY A 175 -1.75 10.56 -2.38
CA GLY A 175 -1.74 9.68 -1.22
C GLY A 175 -2.67 8.50 -1.45
N GLY A 176 -2.08 7.36 -1.77
CA GLY A 176 -2.79 6.13 -2.06
C GLY A 176 -3.28 5.43 -0.80
N GLN A 177 -3.97 6.13 0.06
CA GLN A 177 -4.86 5.49 1.01
C GLN A 177 -6.21 5.36 0.34
N SER A 178 -6.66 4.12 0.19
CA SER A 178 -8.07 3.83 -0.07
C SER A 178 -8.86 4.23 1.18
N GLN A 179 -9.00 5.52 1.41
CA GLN A 179 -9.91 6.00 2.42
C GLN A 179 -11.33 5.86 1.84
N LEU A 180 -12.06 4.93 2.41
CA LEU A 180 -13.49 4.89 2.18
C LEU A 180 -14.08 6.02 3.03
N GLU A 181 -14.43 7.12 2.39
CA GLU A 181 -15.11 8.24 3.00
C GLU A 181 -16.61 8.13 2.70
N ILE A 182 -17.41 8.18 3.75
CA ILE A 182 -18.87 8.11 3.64
C ILE A 182 -19.45 9.34 4.31
N ASP A 183 -20.00 10.23 3.50
CA ASP A 183 -20.64 11.44 3.97
C ASP A 183 -22.12 11.20 4.23
N VAL A 184 -22.54 11.52 5.44
CA VAL A 184 -23.96 11.47 5.85
C VAL A 184 -24.52 12.89 5.88
N PHE A 185 -25.40 13.19 4.95
CA PHE A 185 -26.06 14.50 4.86
C PHE A 185 -27.46 14.45 5.47
N GLY A 186 -27.80 15.48 6.25
CA GLY A 186 -29.14 15.64 6.81
C GLY A 186 -29.32 17.00 7.45
N TYR A 187 -30.58 17.43 7.61
CA TYR A 187 -30.93 18.69 8.28
C TYR A 187 -31.01 18.56 9.80
N ASP A 188 -31.16 17.34 10.30
CA ASP A 188 -31.25 17.02 11.72
C ASP A 188 -29.94 16.36 12.20
N PHE A 189 -29.22 17.06 13.06
CA PHE A 189 -27.94 16.61 13.59
C PHE A 189 -28.06 15.36 14.48
N GLU A 190 -29.19 15.21 15.21
CA GLU A 190 -29.38 14.01 16.05
C GLU A 190 -29.59 12.76 15.20
N GLN A 191 -30.36 12.88 14.12
CA GLN A 191 -30.60 11.75 13.21
C GLN A 191 -29.31 11.39 12.44
N THR A 192 -28.57 12.35 11.94
CA THR A 192 -27.31 12.10 11.24
C THR A 192 -26.28 11.46 12.15
N ASP A 193 -26.22 11.89 13.41
CA ASP A 193 -25.30 11.32 14.40
C ASP A 193 -25.66 9.86 14.74
N ARG A 194 -26.94 9.55 14.93
CA ARG A 194 -27.39 8.16 15.14
C ARG A 194 -27.08 7.26 13.96
N ILE A 195 -27.26 7.75 12.73
CA ILE A 195 -26.93 7.00 11.52
C ILE A 195 -25.42 6.77 11.43
N ALA A 196 -24.60 7.78 11.71
CA ALA A 196 -23.16 7.67 11.69
C ALA A 196 -22.64 6.66 12.74
N GLN A 197 -23.26 6.64 13.93
CA GLN A 197 -22.91 5.68 14.97
C GLN A 197 -23.32 4.24 14.59
N ASP A 198 -24.54 4.04 14.06
CA ASP A 198 -24.97 2.71 13.58
C ASP A 198 -24.08 2.19 12.45
N LEU A 199 -23.70 3.05 11.50
CA LEU A 199 -22.74 2.72 10.45
C LEU A 199 -21.38 2.33 11.02
N ASN A 200 -20.87 3.08 11.99
CA ASN A 200 -19.59 2.78 12.65
C ASN A 200 -19.62 1.39 13.32
N GLU A 201 -20.71 1.04 14.02
CA GLU A 201 -20.85 -0.27 14.64
C GLU A 201 -20.93 -1.41 13.63
N ARG A 202 -21.59 -1.18 12.51
CA ARG A 202 -21.68 -2.17 11.41
C ARG A 202 -20.33 -2.36 10.73
N PHE A 203 -19.59 -1.28 10.48
CA PHE A 203 -18.30 -1.33 9.84
C PHE A 203 -17.23 -2.04 10.69
N LYS A 204 -17.27 -1.89 12.02
CA LYS A 204 -16.40 -2.63 12.93
C LYS A 204 -16.52 -4.16 12.80
N LYS A 205 -17.65 -4.65 12.29
CA LYS A 205 -17.88 -6.09 12.09
C LYS A 205 -17.39 -6.60 10.74
N ILE A 206 -17.01 -5.70 9.82
CA ILE A 206 -16.56 -6.07 8.46
C ILE A 206 -15.07 -6.38 8.51
N HIS A 207 -14.71 -7.58 8.11
CA HIS A 207 -13.31 -7.99 8.02
C HIS A 207 -12.60 -7.21 6.90
N GLY A 208 -11.43 -6.64 7.21
CA GLY A 208 -10.64 -5.85 6.26
C GLY A 208 -10.80 -4.33 6.38
N LEU A 209 -11.73 -3.83 7.24
CA LEU A 209 -11.80 -2.42 7.59
C LEU A 209 -11.02 -2.16 8.89
N ALA A 210 -10.09 -1.22 8.85
CA ALA A 210 -9.32 -0.77 10.00
C ALA A 210 -9.45 0.75 10.17
N ASN A 211 -9.23 1.26 11.38
CA ASN A 211 -9.21 2.69 11.70
C ASN A 211 -10.51 3.46 11.33
N ILE A 212 -11.66 2.87 11.66
CA ILE A 212 -12.95 3.51 11.41
C ILE A 212 -13.12 4.71 12.35
N GLN A 213 -13.36 5.88 11.79
CA GLN A 213 -13.45 7.14 12.52
C GLN A 213 -14.68 7.93 12.06
N ILE A 214 -15.37 8.56 13.02
CA ILE A 214 -16.43 9.53 12.71
C ILE A 214 -15.79 10.92 12.79
N SER A 215 -15.88 11.67 11.69
CA SER A 215 -15.51 13.08 11.62
C SER A 215 -16.76 13.94 11.76
N ARG A 216 -16.70 15.01 12.57
CA ARG A 216 -17.77 15.99 12.75
C ARG A 216 -17.25 17.38 12.41
#